data_ac4cdb93dc4bac0b1ce84effee5108f2
#
_entry.id   ac4cdb93dc4bac0b1ce84effee5108f2
#
_cell.length_a   1.000
_cell.length_b   1.000
_cell.length_c   1.000
_cell.angle_alpha   90.00
_cell.angle_beta   90.00
_cell.angle_gamma   90.00
#
_symmetry.space_group_name_H-M   'P 1'
#
loop_
_entity.id
_entity.type
_entity.pdbx_description
1 polymer ?
#
loop_
_entity_poly.entity_id
_entity_poly.type
_entity_poly.pdbx_seq_one_letter_code
_entity_poly.pdbx_strand_id
1 'polypeptide(L)'
;RRISESRILLEHGFVDKIVKREEMKETLAHLLRLHENRTDASSTEAWEQEEPLKRSRMSAIHGQTRWVRGVRFLRGSLIRSAWDSVLLSRKSDRPVATDYIDALFDGFVELHGDRYFKDDGAVVGGIAFFHGIPVTVIGQEKGRSTKENIRRNFGMPSPEGYRKALRLMKQAE
;
A
#
# COMPACT_ATOMS: atom_id res chain seq x y z
N ARG A 1 -0.30 -33.12 0.94
CA ARG A 1 0.06 -31.95 1.78
C ARG A 1 -1.23 -31.45 2.43
N ARG A 2 -1.38 -31.60 3.73
CA ARG A 2 -2.51 -31.01 4.47
C ARG A 2 -2.38 -29.50 4.37
N ILE A 3 -3.31 -28.85 3.70
CA ILE A 3 -3.44 -27.39 3.71
C ILE A 3 -3.94 -27.04 5.12
N SER A 4 -3.25 -26.15 5.82
CA SER A 4 -3.67 -25.69 7.15
C SER A 4 -5.02 -24.97 7.01
N GLU A 5 -5.97 -25.24 7.92
CA GLU A 5 -7.30 -24.60 7.95
C GLU A 5 -7.19 -23.06 7.92
N SER A 6 -6.21 -22.52 8.63
CA SER A 6 -5.94 -21.06 8.62
C SER A 6 -5.59 -20.51 7.23
N ARG A 7 -4.90 -21.30 6.40
CA ARG A 7 -4.56 -20.91 5.04
C ARG A 7 -5.80 -20.87 4.13
N ILE A 8 -6.70 -21.82 4.31
CA ILE A 8 -7.99 -21.85 3.60
C ILE A 8 -8.79 -20.59 3.97
N LEU A 9 -8.86 -20.24 5.26
CA LEU A 9 -9.57 -19.05 5.72
C LEU A 9 -8.98 -17.74 5.14
N LEU A 10 -7.67 -17.67 4.98
CA LEU A 10 -7.02 -16.52 4.35
C LEU A 10 -7.31 -16.45 2.85
N GLU A 11 -7.18 -17.58 2.12
CA GLU A 11 -7.43 -17.67 0.68
C GLU A 11 -8.90 -17.37 0.34
N HIS A 12 -9.83 -17.78 1.20
CA HIS A 12 -11.26 -17.48 1.07
C HIS A 12 -11.66 -16.11 1.68
N GLY A 13 -10.70 -15.31 2.13
CA GLY A 13 -10.95 -13.93 2.55
C GLY A 13 -11.68 -13.76 3.88
N PHE A 14 -11.77 -14.81 4.70
CA PHE A 14 -12.46 -14.75 6.00
C PHE A 14 -11.59 -14.16 7.13
N VAL A 15 -10.27 -14.16 6.99
CA VAL A 15 -9.34 -13.58 7.95
C VAL A 15 -8.40 -12.59 7.28
N ASP A 16 -7.95 -11.59 8.03
CA ASP A 16 -7.07 -10.54 7.50
C ASP A 16 -5.62 -10.99 7.41
N LYS A 17 -5.16 -11.74 8.41
CA LYS A 17 -3.77 -12.14 8.52
C LYS A 17 -3.61 -13.38 9.37
N ILE A 18 -2.64 -14.21 9.03
CA ILE A 18 -2.18 -15.33 9.85
C ILE A 18 -0.90 -14.90 10.55
N VAL A 19 -0.87 -14.94 11.88
CA VAL A 19 0.27 -14.56 12.70
C VAL A 19 0.72 -15.75 13.52
N LYS A 20 2.02 -15.98 13.60
CA LYS A 20 2.60 -16.98 14.49
C LYS A 20 2.43 -16.57 15.93
N ARG A 21 2.35 -17.57 16.83
CA ARG A 21 2.14 -17.31 18.27
C ARG A 21 3.23 -16.43 18.87
N GLU A 22 4.46 -16.60 18.46
CA GLU A 22 5.62 -15.84 18.95
C GLU A 22 5.52 -14.35 18.58
N GLU A 23 4.98 -14.06 17.39
CA GLU A 23 4.84 -12.71 16.83
C GLU A 23 3.51 -12.03 17.21
N MET A 24 2.59 -12.77 17.84
CA MET A 24 1.22 -12.32 18.10
C MET A 24 1.18 -11.09 19.01
N LYS A 25 1.97 -11.08 20.09
CA LYS A 25 1.99 -9.97 21.06
C LYS A 25 2.43 -8.68 20.42
N GLU A 26 3.47 -8.73 19.59
CA GLU A 26 4.01 -7.58 18.88
C GLU A 26 3.04 -7.08 17.80
N THR A 27 2.47 -8.01 17.02
CA THR A 27 1.47 -7.68 16.00
C THR A 27 0.23 -7.04 16.63
N LEU A 28 -0.28 -7.56 17.73
CA LEU A 28 -1.43 -6.97 18.43
C LEU A 28 -1.11 -5.59 18.99
N ALA A 29 0.06 -5.42 19.61
CA ALA A 29 0.48 -4.12 20.12
C ALA A 29 0.63 -3.09 19.01
N HIS A 30 1.10 -3.51 17.82
CA HIS A 30 1.19 -2.65 16.64
C HIS A 30 -0.19 -2.26 16.11
N LEU A 31 -1.11 -3.23 15.99
CA LEU A 31 -2.48 -2.98 15.55
C LEU A 31 -3.22 -2.03 16.52
N LEU A 32 -3.05 -2.21 17.83
CA LEU A 32 -3.66 -1.32 18.82
C LEU A 32 -3.16 0.12 18.65
N ARG A 33 -1.86 0.32 18.45
CA ARG A 33 -1.30 1.65 18.20
C ARG A 33 -1.86 2.29 16.91
N LEU A 34 -2.11 1.50 15.87
CA LEU A 34 -2.72 1.99 14.63
C LEU A 34 -4.19 2.40 14.80
N HIS A 35 -4.86 1.90 15.85
CA HIS A 35 -6.26 2.26 16.17
C HIS A 35 -6.37 3.31 17.29
N GLU A 36 -5.25 3.74 17.89
CA GLU A 36 -5.27 4.87 18.83
C GLU A 36 -5.52 6.17 18.06
N ASN A 37 -6.68 6.79 18.30
CA ASN A 37 -6.96 8.15 17.84
C ASN A 37 -6.06 9.14 18.59
N ARG A 38 -4.87 9.39 18.08
CA ARG A 38 -4.03 10.49 18.56
C ARG A 38 -4.54 11.79 17.99
N THR A 39 -5.39 12.46 18.76
CA THR A 39 -5.84 13.84 18.49
C THR A 39 -4.85 14.88 19.03
N ASP A 40 -3.66 14.47 19.46
CA ASP A 40 -2.69 15.36 20.07
C ASP A 40 -2.01 16.25 19.03
N ALA A 41 -2.13 17.54 19.21
CA ALA A 41 -1.52 18.60 18.39
C ALA A 41 0.02 18.48 18.25
N SER A 42 0.68 17.62 19.06
CA SER A 42 2.09 17.30 18.99
C SER A 42 2.51 16.50 17.76
N SER A 43 1.53 15.88 17.05
CA SER A 43 1.81 15.13 15.82
C SER A 43 2.12 16.04 14.63
N THR A 44 1.73 17.31 14.67
CA THR A 44 1.95 18.27 13.58
C THR A 44 3.42 18.75 13.55
N GLU A 45 4.11 18.78 14.69
CA GLU A 45 5.51 19.20 14.76
C GLU A 45 6.49 18.06 14.41
N ALA A 46 6.09 16.80 14.63
CA ALA A 46 6.94 15.63 14.36
C ALA A 46 7.20 15.41 12.86
N TRP A 47 6.25 15.77 11.98
CA TRP A 47 6.41 15.56 10.53
C TRP A 47 7.39 16.56 9.89
N GLU A 48 7.57 17.74 10.46
CA GLU A 48 8.53 18.72 9.95
C GLU A 48 9.99 18.26 10.13
N GLN A 49 10.26 17.46 11.17
CA GLN A 49 11.60 16.95 11.46
C GLN A 49 11.96 15.67 10.69
N GLU A 50 10.97 14.88 10.26
CA GLU A 50 11.18 13.63 9.49
C GLU A 50 11.25 13.82 7.96
N GLU A 51 10.94 15.01 7.46
CA GLU A 51 10.91 15.32 6.03
C GLU A 51 12.19 14.94 5.24
N PRO A 52 13.42 15.12 5.77
CA PRO A 52 14.64 14.81 5.01
C PRO A 52 14.82 13.32 4.68
N LEU A 53 14.41 12.44 5.58
CA LEU A 53 14.56 10.97 5.40
C LEU A 53 13.57 10.39 4.39
N LYS A 54 12.31 10.84 4.42
CA LYS A 54 11.27 10.41 3.47
C LYS A 54 11.51 11.00 2.08
N ARG A 55 12.04 12.21 1.98
CA ARG A 55 12.51 12.79 0.70
C ARG A 55 13.61 11.96 0.07
N SER A 56 14.55 11.43 0.85
CA SER A 56 15.62 10.55 0.36
C SER A 56 15.06 9.23 -0.20
N ARG A 57 14.09 8.63 0.48
CA ARG A 57 13.42 7.40 -0.01
C ARG A 57 12.64 7.63 -1.30
N MET A 58 11.92 8.76 -1.41
CA MET A 58 11.19 9.11 -2.64
C MET A 58 12.11 9.47 -3.81
N SER A 59 13.26 10.09 -3.56
CA SER A 59 14.24 10.39 -4.61
C SER A 59 14.89 9.13 -5.18
N ALA A 60 15.05 8.08 -4.38
CA ALA A 60 15.53 6.79 -4.82
C ALA A 60 14.54 6.08 -5.76
N ILE A 61 13.24 6.29 -5.59
CA ILE A 61 12.19 5.71 -6.43
C ILE A 61 12.07 6.46 -7.77
N HIS A 62 12.34 7.76 -7.79
CA HIS A 62 12.13 8.64 -8.96
C HIS A 62 13.40 9.38 -9.38
N GLY A 63 14.52 8.74 -9.52
CA GLY A 63 15.85 9.24 -9.94
C GLY A 63 16.04 10.63 -10.56
N GLN A 64 15.03 11.46 -10.76
CA GLN A 64 15.09 12.81 -11.37
C GLN A 64 13.98 13.80 -10.97
N THR A 65 13.33 13.68 -9.84
CA THR A 65 12.30 14.67 -9.45
C THR A 65 12.74 15.51 -8.25
N ARG A 66 12.84 16.82 -8.47
CA ARG A 66 13.10 17.80 -7.41
C ARG A 66 11.76 18.36 -6.88
N TRP A 67 11.50 18.18 -5.60
CA TRP A 67 10.35 18.77 -4.92
C TRP A 67 10.68 20.20 -4.47
N VAL A 68 9.84 21.16 -4.83
CA VAL A 68 9.90 22.53 -4.30
C VAL A 68 8.50 22.91 -3.85
N ARG A 69 8.32 23.19 -2.56
CA ARG A 69 7.08 23.65 -1.92
C ARG A 69 5.82 22.82 -2.26
N GLY A 70 5.89 21.50 -2.10
CA GLY A 70 4.72 20.64 -2.25
C GLY A 70 4.14 20.53 -3.67
N VAL A 71 4.75 21.16 -4.65
CA VAL A 71 4.33 21.09 -6.05
C VAL A 71 5.42 20.42 -6.87
N ARG A 72 5.04 19.40 -7.62
CA ARG A 72 5.91 18.69 -8.56
C ARG A 72 6.22 19.58 -9.74
N PHE A 73 7.38 20.22 -9.76
CA PHE A 73 7.89 20.87 -10.96
C PHE A 73 8.64 19.85 -11.82
N LEU A 74 8.03 19.42 -12.89
CA LEU A 74 8.72 18.71 -13.97
C LEU A 74 9.63 19.72 -14.69
N ARG A 75 10.94 19.67 -14.40
CA ARG A 75 11.91 20.43 -15.17
C ARG A 75 12.01 19.82 -16.57
N GLY A 76 11.50 20.55 -17.54
CA GLY A 76 11.43 20.16 -18.93
C GLY A 76 10.15 19.41 -19.24
N SER A 77 9.10 20.17 -19.50
CA SER A 77 7.98 19.69 -20.30
C SER A 77 8.51 19.44 -21.73
N LEU A 78 9.22 18.35 -21.89
CA LEU A 78 9.28 17.72 -23.20
C LEU A 78 7.84 17.38 -23.52
N ILE A 79 7.29 18.00 -24.55
CA ILE A 79 5.99 17.65 -25.11
C ILE A 79 6.10 16.17 -25.49
N ARG A 80 5.66 15.31 -24.58
CA ARG A 80 5.65 13.87 -24.81
C ARG A 80 4.53 13.57 -25.78
N SER A 81 4.84 12.84 -26.82
CA SER A 81 3.79 12.31 -27.69
C SER A 81 2.89 11.34 -26.89
N ALA A 82 1.69 11.10 -27.35
CA ALA A 82 0.80 10.09 -26.76
C ALA A 82 1.48 8.72 -26.74
N TRP A 83 2.28 8.40 -27.74
CA TRP A 83 3.06 7.16 -27.83
C TRP A 83 4.14 7.05 -26.76
N ASP A 84 4.88 8.12 -26.47
CA ASP A 84 5.87 8.16 -25.40
C ASP A 84 5.23 7.90 -24.04
N SER A 85 4.01 8.42 -23.83
CA SER A 85 3.23 8.16 -22.62
C SER A 85 2.83 6.68 -22.50
N VAL A 86 2.44 6.04 -23.61
CA VAL A 86 2.15 4.61 -23.67
C VAL A 86 3.40 3.79 -23.37
N LEU A 87 4.52 4.11 -23.99
CA LEU A 87 5.80 3.41 -23.74
C LEU A 87 6.23 3.56 -22.28
N LEU A 88 6.12 4.77 -21.72
CA LEU A 88 6.44 5.02 -20.32
C LEU A 88 5.52 4.22 -19.38
N SER A 89 4.23 4.12 -19.69
CA SER A 89 3.27 3.36 -18.87
C SER A 89 3.56 1.85 -18.84
N ARG A 90 4.23 1.35 -19.86
CA ARG A 90 4.57 -0.08 -20.03
C ARG A 90 5.95 -0.47 -19.55
N LYS A 91 6.77 0.49 -19.09
CA LYS A 91 8.09 0.18 -18.56
C LYS A 91 7.98 -0.75 -17.35
N SER A 92 8.84 -1.77 -17.31
CA SER A 92 8.89 -2.75 -16.22
C SER A 92 9.55 -2.21 -14.94
N ASP A 93 10.34 -1.14 -15.05
CA ASP A 93 11.07 -0.49 -13.96
C ASP A 93 10.23 0.58 -13.24
N ARG A 94 8.96 0.75 -13.61
CA ARG A 94 8.08 1.68 -12.92
C ARG A 94 7.72 1.18 -11.52
N PRO A 95 7.70 2.09 -10.53
CA PRO A 95 7.21 1.76 -9.21
C PRO A 95 5.76 1.25 -9.27
N VAL A 96 5.46 0.25 -8.47
CA VAL A 96 4.13 -0.30 -8.23
C VAL A 96 3.56 0.22 -6.91
N ALA A 97 2.31 -0.09 -6.58
CA ALA A 97 1.66 0.47 -5.40
C ALA A 97 2.41 0.14 -4.10
N THR A 98 2.96 -1.06 -3.97
CA THR A 98 3.76 -1.46 -2.80
C THR A 98 5.02 -0.62 -2.63
N ASP A 99 5.69 -0.18 -3.71
CA ASP A 99 6.86 0.70 -3.59
C ASP A 99 6.50 2.07 -2.99
N TYR A 100 5.33 2.58 -3.35
CA TYR A 100 4.82 3.84 -2.77
C TYR A 100 4.39 3.65 -1.31
N ILE A 101 3.79 2.51 -0.99
CA ILE A 101 3.40 2.19 0.39
C ILE A 101 4.65 2.14 1.26
N ASP A 102 5.68 1.41 0.86
CA ASP A 102 6.93 1.27 1.61
C ASP A 102 7.71 2.60 1.75
N ALA A 103 7.57 3.49 0.76
CA ALA A 103 8.27 4.77 0.76
C ALA A 103 7.56 5.86 1.57
N LEU A 104 6.23 5.84 1.64
CA LEU A 104 5.42 6.91 2.22
C LEU A 104 4.91 6.60 3.62
N PHE A 105 4.68 5.34 3.93
CA PHE A 105 4.00 4.93 5.16
C PHE A 105 4.93 4.11 6.05
N ASP A 106 4.71 4.19 7.35
CA ASP A 106 5.42 3.40 8.34
C ASP A 106 4.50 2.34 8.94
N GLY A 107 5.06 1.15 9.18
CA GLY A 107 4.35 0.07 9.88
C GLY A 107 3.13 -0.45 9.14
N PHE A 108 3.15 -0.52 7.81
CA PHE A 108 2.03 -1.01 7.03
C PHE A 108 1.67 -2.45 7.39
N VAL A 109 0.41 -2.66 7.71
CA VAL A 109 -0.20 -3.98 7.95
C VAL A 109 -1.21 -4.25 6.86
N GLU A 110 -0.88 -5.17 5.96
CA GLU A 110 -1.81 -5.60 4.92
C GLU A 110 -2.95 -6.42 5.52
N LEU A 111 -4.18 -6.08 5.12
CA LEU A 111 -5.42 -6.75 5.49
C LEU A 111 -6.03 -7.41 4.27
N HIS A 112 -6.32 -8.69 4.39
CA HIS A 112 -6.78 -9.53 3.28
C HIS A 112 -8.28 -9.81 3.31
N GLY A 113 -8.80 -10.22 2.16
CA GLY A 113 -10.13 -10.80 2.01
C GLY A 113 -11.28 -9.81 1.95
N ASP A 114 -12.35 -10.27 1.28
CA ASP A 114 -13.59 -9.53 1.08
C ASP A 114 -14.70 -9.87 2.10
N ARG A 115 -14.47 -10.87 2.95
CA ARG A 115 -15.42 -11.45 3.93
C ARG A 115 -16.59 -12.21 3.30
N TYR A 116 -16.54 -12.47 2.00
CA TYR A 116 -17.63 -13.18 1.31
C TYR A 116 -17.15 -14.40 0.54
N PHE A 117 -16.06 -14.27 -0.22
CA PHE A 117 -15.67 -15.33 -1.14
C PHE A 117 -14.16 -15.59 -1.16
N LYS A 118 -13.33 -14.56 -1.38
CA LYS A 118 -11.86 -14.70 -1.41
C LYS A 118 -11.13 -13.40 -1.28
N ASP A 119 -9.79 -13.46 -1.28
CA ASP A 119 -8.94 -12.29 -1.44
C ASP A 119 -8.68 -11.96 -2.93
N ASP A 120 -8.35 -10.69 -3.21
CA ASP A 120 -7.96 -10.22 -4.54
C ASP A 120 -6.51 -9.73 -4.51
N GLY A 121 -5.67 -10.30 -5.37
CA GLY A 121 -4.27 -9.94 -5.46
C GLY A 121 -3.99 -8.64 -6.19
N ALA A 122 -4.97 -8.07 -6.92
CA ALA A 122 -4.83 -6.81 -7.61
C ALA A 122 -5.07 -5.61 -6.68
N VAL A 123 -5.72 -5.81 -5.53
CA VAL A 123 -5.93 -4.78 -4.52
C VAL A 123 -5.11 -5.08 -3.28
N VAL A 124 -4.16 -4.21 -2.97
CA VAL A 124 -3.39 -4.18 -1.72
C VAL A 124 -4.03 -3.13 -0.83
N GLY A 125 -4.37 -3.49 0.39
CA GLY A 125 -4.97 -2.55 1.32
C GLY A 125 -4.70 -2.93 2.76
N GLY A 126 -4.68 -1.94 3.63
CA GLY A 126 -4.38 -2.14 5.04
C GLY A 126 -4.31 -0.83 5.81
N ILE A 127 -3.71 -0.88 6.97
CA ILE A 127 -3.51 0.26 7.85
C ILE A 127 -2.02 0.52 8.06
N ALA A 128 -1.68 1.80 8.19
CA ALA A 128 -0.30 2.26 8.35
C ALA A 128 -0.26 3.60 9.08
N PHE A 129 0.92 4.08 9.40
CA PHE A 129 1.11 5.46 9.83
C PHE A 129 1.59 6.33 8.66
N PHE A 130 0.98 7.49 8.51
CA PHE A 130 1.45 8.55 7.65
C PHE A 130 1.80 9.77 8.52
N HIS A 131 3.09 10.07 8.67
CA HIS A 131 3.56 11.10 9.60
C HIS A 131 3.02 10.95 11.03
N GLY A 132 3.00 9.74 11.55
CA GLY A 132 2.49 9.43 12.88
C GLY A 132 0.96 9.37 13.00
N ILE A 133 0.22 9.69 11.95
CA ILE A 133 -1.25 9.61 11.89
C ILE A 133 -1.65 8.24 11.34
N PRO A 134 -2.51 7.47 12.02
CA PRO A 134 -3.02 6.21 11.48
C PRO A 134 -3.93 6.47 10.28
N VAL A 135 -3.67 5.75 9.18
CA VAL A 135 -4.41 5.90 7.93
C VAL A 135 -4.73 4.54 7.32
N THR A 136 -5.84 4.45 6.63
CA THR A 136 -6.15 3.32 5.76
C THR A 136 -5.58 3.57 4.38
N VAL A 137 -4.78 2.62 3.89
CA VAL A 137 -4.13 2.70 2.59
C VAL A 137 -4.74 1.66 1.66
N ILE A 138 -5.13 2.07 0.47
CA ILE A 138 -5.66 1.19 -0.57
C ILE A 138 -4.92 1.49 -1.86
N GLY A 139 -4.29 0.47 -2.45
CA GLY A 139 -3.55 0.57 -3.69
C GLY A 139 -3.96 -0.50 -4.69
N GLN A 140 -3.95 -0.13 -5.97
CA GLN A 140 -4.09 -1.08 -7.07
C GLN A 140 -2.70 -1.53 -7.51
N GLU A 141 -2.44 -2.83 -7.44
CA GLU A 141 -1.13 -3.41 -7.64
C GLU A 141 -1.05 -4.17 -8.95
N LYS A 142 -0.10 -3.77 -9.79
CA LYS A 142 0.32 -4.52 -10.96
C LYS A 142 1.64 -5.23 -10.65
N GLY A 143 1.80 -6.46 -11.05
CA GLY A 143 3.06 -7.19 -10.84
C GLY A 143 4.24 -6.60 -11.62
N ARG A 144 5.45 -6.94 -11.19
CA ARG A 144 6.73 -6.53 -11.82
C ARG A 144 7.22 -7.53 -12.86
N SER A 145 6.73 -8.75 -12.79
CA SER A 145 7.07 -9.85 -13.71
C SER A 145 5.80 -10.42 -14.35
N THR A 146 5.96 -11.14 -15.45
CA THR A 146 4.84 -11.82 -16.12
C THR A 146 4.08 -12.75 -15.16
N LYS A 147 4.80 -13.49 -14.31
CA LYS A 147 4.21 -14.39 -13.30
C LYS A 147 3.39 -13.63 -12.27
N GLU A 148 3.90 -12.50 -11.79
CA GLU A 148 3.17 -11.65 -10.85
C GLU A 148 1.98 -10.96 -11.52
N ASN A 149 2.14 -10.49 -12.75
CA ASN A 149 1.05 -9.90 -13.51
C ASN A 149 -0.14 -10.87 -13.63
N ILE A 150 0.13 -12.13 -13.95
CA ILE A 150 -0.91 -13.17 -14.01
C ILE A 150 -1.56 -13.36 -12.64
N ARG A 151 -0.77 -13.46 -11.56
CA ARG A 151 -1.28 -13.63 -10.20
C ARG A 151 -2.14 -12.46 -9.75
N ARG A 152 -1.79 -11.25 -10.17
CA ARG A 152 -2.49 -10.00 -9.83
C ARG A 152 -3.48 -9.57 -10.92
N ASN A 153 -3.90 -10.51 -11.78
CA ASN A 153 -4.80 -10.25 -12.88
C ASN A 153 -4.46 -8.98 -13.67
N PHE A 154 -3.15 -8.74 -13.93
CA PHE A 154 -2.61 -7.54 -14.59
C PHE A 154 -3.00 -6.22 -13.92
N GLY A 155 -3.27 -6.24 -12.63
CA GLY A 155 -3.73 -5.09 -11.87
C GLY A 155 -5.20 -4.77 -12.07
N MET A 156 -5.99 -5.70 -12.60
CA MET A 156 -7.43 -5.54 -12.79
C MET A 156 -8.17 -6.19 -11.61
N PRO A 157 -8.82 -5.40 -10.73
CA PRO A 157 -9.56 -5.93 -9.61
C PRO A 157 -10.73 -6.80 -10.06
N SER A 158 -10.90 -7.93 -9.39
CA SER A 158 -12.12 -8.74 -9.45
C SER A 158 -13.20 -8.15 -8.51
N PRO A 159 -14.45 -8.64 -8.53
CA PRO A 159 -15.50 -8.17 -7.61
C PRO A 159 -15.08 -8.23 -6.13
N GLU A 160 -14.23 -9.20 -5.76
CA GLU A 160 -13.67 -9.36 -4.43
C GLU A 160 -12.76 -8.18 -4.05
N GLY A 161 -11.97 -7.66 -5.00
CA GLY A 161 -11.12 -6.50 -4.80
C GLY A 161 -11.92 -5.24 -4.48
N TYR A 162 -13.02 -5.00 -5.17
CA TYR A 162 -13.93 -3.89 -4.88
C TYR A 162 -14.57 -4.03 -3.50
N ARG A 163 -15.00 -5.24 -3.12
CA ARG A 163 -15.58 -5.49 -1.78
C ARG A 163 -14.54 -5.33 -0.69
N LYS A 164 -13.30 -5.80 -0.90
CA LYS A 164 -12.18 -5.59 0.00
C LYS A 164 -11.91 -4.09 0.21
N ALA A 165 -11.81 -3.32 -0.87
CA ALA A 165 -11.60 -1.87 -0.78
C ALA A 165 -12.74 -1.18 -0.02
N LEU A 166 -14.01 -1.48 -0.35
CA LEU A 166 -15.16 -0.92 0.34
C LEU A 166 -15.17 -1.27 1.84
N ARG A 167 -14.79 -2.50 2.19
CA ARG A 167 -14.68 -2.92 3.60
C ARG A 167 -13.66 -2.09 4.35
N LEU A 168 -12.49 -1.88 3.74
CA LEU A 168 -11.43 -1.06 4.35
C LEU A 168 -11.84 0.41 4.50
N MET A 169 -12.56 0.96 3.52
CA MET A 169 -13.11 2.31 3.61
C MET A 169 -14.10 2.44 4.78
N LYS A 170 -15.02 1.47 4.93
CA LYS A 170 -15.97 1.45 6.05
C LYS A 170 -15.30 1.24 7.41
N GLN A 171 -14.16 0.58 7.44
CA GLN A 171 -13.38 0.40 8.68
C GLN A 171 -12.68 1.72 9.07
N ALA A 172 -12.42 2.61 8.12
CA ALA A 172 -11.76 3.89 8.34
C ALA A 172 -12.71 5.01 8.81
N GLU A 173 -14.03 4.82 8.66
CA GLU A 173 -15.07 5.72 9.18
C GLU A 173 -15.21 5.60 10.69
#